data_f2d884edc0b90da0c7d611454df386ef
#
_entry.id   f2d884edc0b90da0c7d611454df386ef
#
_cell.length_a   1.000
_cell.length_b   1.000
_cell.length_c   1.000
_cell.angle_alpha   90.00
_cell.angle_beta   90.00
_cell.angle_gamma   90.00
#
_symmetry.space_group_name_H-M   'P 1'
#
loop_
_entity.id
_entity.type
_entity.pdbx_description
1 polymer ?
#
loop_
_entity_poly.entity_id
_entity_poly.type
_entity_poly.pdbx_seq_one_letter_code
_entity_poly.pdbx_strand_id
1 'polypeptide(L)'
;MRGLVFVALLAVASSAEVRAQDAAAGEKVFAACKACHQIGDNAKNAVGPLLNGIMGRKAGNVPGYSYSAANKNSGITWDEPTFREYIKDPKAKIPSSKMIYAGLKDEQGPVI
;
A
#
# COMPACT_ATOMS: atom_id res chain seq x y z
N MET A 1 -31.27 -26.88 44.93
CA MET A 1 -30.26 -25.88 44.66
C MET A 1 -30.07 -25.73 43.16
N ARG A 2 -30.47 -24.61 42.66
CA ARG A 2 -30.41 -24.35 41.22
C ARG A 2 -29.17 -23.49 40.98
N GLY A 3 -28.14 -24.08 40.37
CA GLY A 3 -26.96 -23.35 39.95
C GLY A 3 -27.29 -22.49 38.75
N LEU A 4 -27.15 -21.20 38.89
CA LEU A 4 -27.20 -20.27 37.77
C LEU A 4 -25.86 -20.36 37.01
N VAL A 5 -25.95 -20.85 35.80
CA VAL A 5 -24.80 -20.83 34.87
C VAL A 5 -24.83 -19.48 34.19
N PHE A 6 -23.90 -18.62 34.55
CA PHE A 6 -23.66 -17.39 33.81
C PHE A 6 -22.77 -17.69 32.60
N VAL A 7 -23.35 -17.64 31.43
CA VAL A 7 -22.58 -17.67 30.19
C VAL A 7 -22.11 -16.26 29.96
N ALA A 8 -20.81 -16.04 30.19
CA ALA A 8 -20.19 -14.78 29.83
C ALA A 8 -19.99 -14.75 28.30
N LEU A 9 -20.78 -13.92 27.64
CA LEU A 9 -20.57 -13.59 26.24
C LEU A 9 -19.37 -12.66 26.16
N LEU A 10 -18.24 -13.21 25.75
CA LEU A 10 -17.07 -12.42 25.37
C LEU A 10 -17.34 -11.80 24.02
N ALA A 11 -17.59 -10.49 24.02
CA ALA A 11 -17.61 -9.72 22.77
C ALA A 11 -16.19 -9.63 22.23
N VAL A 12 -15.92 -10.34 21.16
CA VAL A 12 -14.66 -10.22 20.44
C VAL A 12 -14.72 -8.93 19.61
N ALA A 13 -13.88 -7.96 19.95
CA ALA A 13 -13.74 -6.74 19.15
C ALA A 13 -13.34 -7.12 17.72
N SER A 14 -14.14 -6.70 16.75
CA SER A 14 -13.93 -7.00 15.34
C SER A 14 -12.69 -6.27 14.83
N SER A 15 -11.70 -6.98 14.30
CA SER A 15 -10.55 -6.41 13.62
C SER A 15 -10.92 -5.63 12.36
N ALA A 16 -12.16 -5.78 11.85
CA ALA A 16 -12.66 -5.08 10.68
C ALA A 16 -12.77 -3.56 10.89
N GLU A 17 -13.11 -3.10 12.11
CA GLU A 17 -13.17 -1.67 12.41
C GLU A 17 -11.80 -0.99 12.33
N VAL A 18 -10.77 -1.66 12.84
CA VAL A 18 -9.39 -1.17 12.77
C VAL A 18 -8.94 -1.05 11.32
N ARG A 19 -9.25 -2.03 10.49
CA ARG A 19 -8.93 -2.01 9.06
C ARG A 19 -9.65 -0.90 8.32
N ALA A 20 -10.93 -0.63 8.64
CA ALA A 20 -11.69 0.45 8.04
C ALA A 20 -11.12 1.83 8.39
N GLN A 21 -10.68 2.01 9.64
CA GLN A 21 -10.01 3.25 10.08
C GLN A 21 -8.68 3.43 9.37
N ASP A 22 -7.88 2.38 9.24
CA ASP A 22 -6.60 2.40 8.54
C ASP A 22 -6.79 2.71 7.05
N ALA A 23 -7.81 2.16 6.42
CA ALA A 23 -8.13 2.43 5.03
C ALA A 23 -8.49 3.91 4.81
N ALA A 24 -9.29 4.50 5.68
CA ALA A 24 -9.65 5.92 5.60
C ALA A 24 -8.43 6.83 5.81
N ALA A 25 -7.58 6.51 6.77
CA ALA A 25 -6.33 7.23 7.00
C ALA A 25 -5.38 7.07 5.83
N GLY A 26 -5.27 5.86 5.26
CA GLY A 26 -4.46 5.57 4.09
C GLY A 26 -4.92 6.33 2.85
N GLU A 27 -6.20 6.50 2.66
CA GLU A 27 -6.75 7.27 1.54
C GLU A 27 -6.30 8.74 1.59
N LYS A 28 -6.27 9.33 2.78
CA LYS A 28 -5.77 10.69 2.96
C LYS A 28 -4.28 10.80 2.65
N VAL A 29 -3.51 9.82 3.06
CA VAL A 29 -2.06 9.76 2.76
C VAL A 29 -1.85 9.54 1.27
N PHE A 30 -2.65 8.70 0.64
CA PHE A 30 -2.59 8.41 -0.79
C PHE A 30 -2.86 9.64 -1.66
N ALA A 31 -3.51 10.66 -1.14
CA ALA A 31 -3.75 11.91 -1.87
C ALA A 31 -2.45 12.50 -2.46
N ALA A 32 -1.33 12.35 -1.78
CA ALA A 32 -0.02 12.79 -2.27
C ALA A 32 0.48 11.96 -3.48
N CYS A 33 -0.02 10.75 -3.64
CA CYS A 33 0.37 9.85 -4.73
C CYS A 33 -0.44 10.07 -6.00
N LYS A 34 -1.62 10.66 -5.88
CA LYS A 34 -2.57 10.86 -6.99
C LYS A 34 -2.06 11.83 -8.06
N ALA A 35 -1.07 12.63 -7.74
CA ALA A 35 -0.43 13.50 -8.73
C ALA A 35 0.25 12.70 -9.86
N CYS A 36 0.70 11.50 -9.56
CA CYS A 36 1.47 10.66 -10.49
C CYS A 36 0.81 9.32 -10.78
N HIS A 37 0.04 8.77 -9.86
CA HIS A 37 -0.54 7.44 -9.96
C HIS A 37 -2.06 7.45 -9.97
N GLN A 38 -2.63 6.48 -10.68
CA GLN A 38 -4.07 6.24 -10.70
C GLN A 38 -4.38 4.85 -10.16
N ILE A 39 -5.54 4.71 -9.55
CA ILE A 39 -6.08 3.45 -9.08
C ILE A 39 -7.61 3.45 -9.28
N GLY A 40 -8.17 2.30 -9.60
CA GLY A 40 -9.60 2.14 -9.81
C GLY A 40 -9.94 1.60 -11.19
N ASP A 41 -11.24 1.54 -11.51
CA ASP A 41 -11.74 0.89 -12.73
C ASP A 41 -11.25 1.53 -14.03
N ASN A 42 -11.05 2.83 -14.04
CA ASN A 42 -10.61 3.56 -15.22
C ASN A 42 -9.15 4.03 -15.10
N ALA A 43 -8.38 3.43 -14.20
CA ALA A 43 -7.00 3.82 -14.00
C ALA A 43 -6.14 3.58 -15.23
N LYS A 44 -5.28 4.54 -15.51
CA LYS A 44 -4.31 4.51 -16.62
C LYS A 44 -2.93 4.82 -16.09
N ASN A 45 -1.91 4.41 -16.84
CA ASN A 45 -0.56 4.89 -16.62
C ASN A 45 -0.53 6.42 -16.86
N ALA A 46 0.16 7.10 -15.97
CA ALA A 46 0.32 8.55 -16.01
C ALA A 46 1.82 8.89 -15.83
N VAL A 47 2.16 9.85 -14.98
CA VAL A 47 3.57 10.09 -14.62
C VAL A 47 4.19 8.83 -14.01
N GLY A 48 3.44 8.12 -13.17
CA GLY A 48 3.76 6.80 -12.68
C GLY A 48 2.82 5.73 -13.23
N PRO A 49 3.14 4.44 -13.03
CA PRO A 49 2.27 3.37 -13.47
C PRO A 49 0.98 3.31 -12.64
N LEU A 50 -0.08 2.75 -13.20
CA LEU A 50 -1.28 2.47 -12.42
C LEU A 50 -0.97 1.49 -11.29
N LEU A 51 -1.70 1.60 -10.19
CA LEU A 51 -1.42 0.84 -8.97
C LEU A 51 -2.42 -0.28 -8.69
N ASN A 52 -3.33 -0.56 -9.61
CA ASN A 52 -4.31 -1.63 -9.43
C ASN A 52 -3.61 -2.97 -9.19
N GLY A 53 -4.04 -3.69 -8.14
CA GLY A 53 -3.51 -5.01 -7.83
C GLY A 53 -2.02 -5.03 -7.50
N ILE A 54 -1.49 -3.97 -6.93
CA ILE A 54 -0.05 -3.86 -6.66
C ILE A 54 0.46 -4.94 -5.71
N MET A 55 -0.32 -5.35 -4.72
CA MET A 55 0.09 -6.41 -3.82
C MET A 55 0.15 -7.74 -4.55
N GLY A 56 1.31 -8.40 -4.51
CA GLY A 56 1.62 -9.61 -5.26
C GLY A 56 2.16 -9.36 -6.67
N ARG A 57 2.22 -8.11 -7.12
CA ARG A 57 2.71 -7.75 -8.45
C ARG A 57 4.23 -7.58 -8.45
N LYS A 58 4.87 -8.08 -9.48
CA LYS A 58 6.30 -7.88 -9.67
C LYS A 58 6.58 -6.44 -10.07
N ALA A 59 7.60 -5.84 -9.47
CA ALA A 59 8.03 -4.50 -9.83
C ALA A 59 8.46 -4.43 -11.31
N GLY A 60 8.12 -3.33 -11.96
CA GLY A 60 8.46 -3.14 -13.36
C GLY A 60 7.57 -3.86 -14.36
N ASN A 61 6.42 -4.38 -13.96
CA ASN A 61 5.62 -5.31 -14.76
C ASN A 61 4.30 -4.75 -15.32
N VAL A 62 3.98 -3.50 -15.10
CA VAL A 62 2.77 -2.92 -15.71
C VAL A 62 2.97 -2.72 -17.20
N PRO A 63 2.09 -3.31 -18.04
CA PRO A 63 2.21 -3.12 -19.48
C PRO A 63 2.09 -1.66 -19.92
N GLY A 64 2.90 -1.27 -20.86
CA GLY A 64 2.86 0.06 -21.45
C GLY A 64 3.48 1.18 -20.63
N TYR A 65 3.98 0.90 -19.44
CA TYR A 65 4.71 1.90 -18.67
C TYR A 65 6.22 1.78 -18.87
N SER A 66 6.87 2.92 -19.03
CA SER A 66 8.32 2.99 -19.19
C SER A 66 9.01 3.14 -17.84
N TYR A 67 9.40 2.04 -17.23
CA TYR A 67 10.12 2.02 -15.97
C TYR A 67 11.58 2.40 -16.12
N SER A 68 12.20 2.87 -15.01
CA SER A 68 13.64 2.92 -14.92
C SER A 68 14.24 1.51 -14.99
N ALA A 69 15.47 1.39 -15.47
CA ALA A 69 16.18 0.11 -15.44
C ALA A 69 16.32 -0.43 -14.02
N ALA A 70 16.56 0.45 -13.05
CA ALA A 70 16.66 0.08 -11.65
C ALA A 70 15.37 -0.57 -11.12
N ASN A 71 14.20 -0.04 -11.47
CA ASN A 71 12.92 -0.60 -11.08
C ASN A 71 12.69 -1.96 -11.75
N LYS A 72 12.87 -2.03 -13.06
CA LYS A 72 12.72 -3.28 -13.84
C LYS A 72 13.60 -4.40 -13.31
N ASN A 73 14.81 -4.09 -12.91
CA ASN A 73 15.82 -5.06 -12.49
C ASN A 73 15.86 -5.27 -10.98
N SER A 74 14.96 -4.64 -10.23
CA SER A 74 14.97 -4.72 -8.76
C SER A 74 14.69 -6.12 -8.22
N GLY A 75 13.98 -6.95 -8.97
CA GLY A 75 13.59 -8.29 -8.52
C GLY A 75 12.52 -8.28 -7.43
N ILE A 76 11.95 -7.14 -7.12
CA ILE A 76 10.96 -7.00 -6.05
C ILE A 76 9.61 -7.54 -6.50
N THR A 77 8.97 -8.33 -5.64
CA THR A 77 7.54 -8.59 -5.68
C THR A 77 6.89 -7.83 -4.54
N TRP A 78 5.91 -6.99 -4.86
CA TRP A 78 5.28 -6.14 -3.87
C TRP A 78 4.42 -6.95 -2.92
N ASP A 79 4.76 -6.93 -1.67
CA ASP A 79 3.93 -7.34 -0.56
C ASP A 79 3.82 -6.18 0.45
N GLU A 80 3.01 -6.34 1.46
CA GLU A 80 2.78 -5.25 2.41
C GLU A 80 4.06 -4.80 3.14
N PRO A 81 4.89 -5.70 3.70
CA PRO A 81 6.13 -5.28 4.36
C PRO A 81 7.12 -4.59 3.41
N THR A 82 7.32 -5.13 2.23
CA THR A 82 8.23 -4.59 1.21
C THR A 82 7.74 -3.23 0.72
N PHE A 83 6.45 -3.11 0.50
CA PHE A 83 5.83 -1.85 0.08
C PHE A 83 5.98 -0.76 1.15
N ARG A 84 5.76 -1.09 2.40
CA ARG A 84 5.94 -0.14 3.53
C ARG A 84 7.37 0.36 3.63
N GLU A 85 8.32 -0.54 3.48
CA GLU A 85 9.74 -0.19 3.46
C GLU A 85 10.08 0.74 2.30
N TYR A 86 9.54 0.43 1.13
CA TYR A 86 9.75 1.22 -0.08
C TYR A 86 9.24 2.66 0.05
N ILE A 87 8.00 2.83 0.49
CA ILE A 87 7.40 4.18 0.54
C ILE A 87 7.99 5.07 1.62
N LYS A 88 8.70 4.52 2.60
CA LYS A 88 9.44 5.32 3.57
C LYS A 88 10.62 6.04 2.94
N ASP A 89 11.29 5.39 2.01
CA ASP A 89 12.43 5.94 1.28
C ASP A 89 12.60 5.21 -0.06
N PRO A 90 11.87 5.63 -1.09
CA PRO A 90 11.93 4.96 -2.38
C PRO A 90 13.31 4.89 -2.99
N LYS A 91 14.13 5.94 -2.82
CA LYS A 91 15.48 5.98 -3.38
C LYS A 91 16.45 5.04 -2.69
N ALA A 92 16.22 4.77 -1.40
CA ALA A 92 17.05 3.80 -0.68
C ALA A 92 16.73 2.37 -1.14
N LYS A 93 15.47 2.06 -1.40
CA LYS A 93 15.04 0.73 -1.82
C LYS A 93 15.35 0.44 -3.28
N ILE A 94 15.12 1.41 -4.16
CA ILE A 94 15.42 1.30 -5.59
C ILE A 94 16.26 2.53 -6.00
N PRO A 95 17.58 2.47 -5.80
CA PRO A 95 18.47 3.56 -6.25
C PRO A 95 18.33 3.79 -7.75
N SER A 96 18.38 5.03 -8.16
CA SER A 96 18.23 5.45 -9.57
C SER A 96 16.83 5.22 -10.15
N SER A 97 15.82 5.01 -9.29
CA SER A 97 14.43 5.03 -9.73
C SER A 97 14.05 6.44 -10.19
N LYS A 98 13.22 6.52 -11.23
CA LYS A 98 12.73 7.82 -11.71
C LYS A 98 11.57 8.38 -10.91
N MET A 99 11.04 7.65 -9.94
CA MET A 99 10.02 8.14 -9.05
C MET A 99 10.58 9.25 -8.16
N ILE A 100 9.95 10.43 -8.23
CA ILE A 100 10.34 11.58 -7.43
C ILE A 100 9.40 11.71 -6.25
N TYR A 101 9.75 11.07 -5.16
CA TYR A 101 9.00 11.10 -3.91
C TYR A 101 9.98 10.94 -2.74
N ALA A 102 9.97 11.90 -1.84
CA ALA A 102 10.91 11.92 -0.72
C ALA A 102 10.70 10.81 0.30
N GLY A 103 9.52 10.25 0.33
CA GLY A 103 9.15 9.19 1.24
C GLY A 103 8.12 9.62 2.29
N LEU A 104 7.37 8.64 2.77
CA LEU A 104 6.39 8.81 3.84
C LEU A 104 7.11 8.74 5.18
N LYS A 105 7.23 9.87 5.86
CA LYS A 105 7.98 9.97 7.11
C LYS A 105 7.14 9.68 8.35
N ASP A 106 5.83 9.72 8.22
CA ASP A 106 4.91 9.50 9.33
C ASP A 106 4.52 8.03 9.43
N GLU A 107 4.35 7.55 10.65
CA GLU A 107 3.89 6.18 10.92
C GLU A 107 2.37 6.05 10.76
N GLN A 108 1.82 6.56 9.69
CA GLN A 108 0.37 6.60 9.50
C GLN A 108 -0.22 5.34 8.84
N GLY A 109 0.48 4.23 8.90
CA GLY A 109 -0.02 2.98 8.37
C GLY A 109 0.06 2.89 6.84
N PRO A 110 -0.52 1.83 6.24
CA PRO A 110 -0.42 1.60 4.81
C PRO A 110 -1.22 2.61 3.99
N VAL A 111 -0.68 2.97 2.85
CA VAL A 111 -1.28 3.92 1.90
C VAL A 111 -2.35 3.26 1.04
N ILE A 112 -2.36 1.94 1.01
CA ILE A 112 -3.25 1.13 0.20
C ILE A 112 -3.79 -0.03 1.01
#